data_ce22c271930ba6f5206095aef41f22a0
#
_entry.id   ce22c271930ba6f5206095aef41f22a0
#
_cell.length_a   1.000
_cell.length_b   1.000
_cell.length_c   1.000
_cell.angle_alpha   90.00
_cell.angle_beta   90.00
_cell.angle_gamma   90.00
#
_symmetry.space_group_name_H-M   'P 1'
#
loop_
_entity.id
_entity.type
_entity.pdbx_description
1 polymer ?
#
loop_
_entity_poly.entity_id
_entity_poly.type
_entity_poly.pdbx_seq_one_letter_code
_entity_poly.pdbx_strand_id
1 'polypeptide(L)'
;LILAHRGELLEQAADKLQKSTGLGCAVEKAEQSCLASWYRVAVGSVQSLQRPQRLEKFPHNYLSTIIIDEAHHAVTDGYRRILDWFPAAKVLGVTATPDRGDLRNLGEVFDSLAYEYKLTDAIRDGFLCRIMAQTIPLRLDISTVGMSGGDYAVGELGSALDPYLDQIAAEMAHYCKGRKTVVFLPLIKTSQKFRDTLNRHGFHAAEVNGQSDDRRQVLADF
;
A
#
# COMPACT_ATOMS: atom_id res chain seq x y z
N LEU A 1 2.97 -17.42 -9.48
CA LEU A 1 3.06 -15.97 -9.67
C LEU A 1 2.64 -15.26 -8.39
N ILE A 2 3.40 -14.26 -7.97
CA ILE A 2 3.01 -13.31 -6.92
C ILE A 2 2.65 -11.99 -7.63
N LEU A 3 1.40 -11.54 -7.47
CA LEU A 3 0.90 -10.29 -8.04
C LEU A 3 0.92 -9.17 -7.01
N ALA A 4 1.48 -8.03 -7.37
CA ALA A 4 1.42 -6.82 -6.58
C ALA A 4 1.05 -5.60 -7.44
N HIS A 5 0.39 -4.63 -6.80
CA HIS A 5 -0.08 -3.43 -7.48
C HIS A 5 1.03 -2.39 -7.70
N ARG A 6 2.04 -2.33 -6.82
CA ARG A 6 3.13 -1.33 -6.87
C ARG A 6 4.48 -1.96 -7.11
N GLY A 7 5.31 -1.29 -7.91
CA GLY A 7 6.64 -1.76 -8.28
C GLY A 7 7.58 -2.00 -7.10
N GLU A 8 7.49 -1.18 -6.05
CA GLU A 8 8.28 -1.32 -4.82
C GLU A 8 7.92 -2.61 -4.07
N LEU A 9 6.64 -3.00 -4.08
CA LEU A 9 6.18 -4.25 -3.46
C LEU A 9 6.71 -5.48 -4.19
N LEU A 10 6.92 -5.39 -5.51
CA LEU A 10 7.52 -6.48 -6.28
C LEU A 10 8.97 -6.75 -5.85
N GLU A 11 9.78 -5.69 -5.68
CA GLU A 11 11.16 -5.81 -5.21
C GLU A 11 11.20 -6.39 -3.80
N GLN A 12 10.34 -5.90 -2.92
CA GLN A 12 10.23 -6.42 -1.54
C GLN A 12 9.77 -7.88 -1.50
N ALA A 13 8.82 -8.27 -2.34
CA ALA A 13 8.34 -9.66 -2.43
C ALA A 13 9.46 -10.59 -2.92
N ALA A 14 10.21 -10.17 -3.95
CA ALA A 14 11.35 -10.89 -4.46
C ALA A 14 12.44 -11.09 -3.39
N ASP A 15 12.79 -10.02 -2.70
CA ASP A 15 13.79 -10.01 -1.62
C ASP A 15 13.38 -10.92 -0.44
N LYS A 16 12.13 -10.82 0.01
CA LYS A 16 11.60 -11.65 1.09
C LYS A 16 11.57 -13.12 0.70
N LEU A 17 11.14 -13.42 -0.53
CA LEU A 17 11.16 -14.79 -1.04
C LEU A 17 12.58 -15.36 -1.02
N GLN A 18 13.55 -14.63 -1.58
CA GLN A 18 14.94 -15.04 -1.62
C GLN A 18 15.50 -15.28 -0.21
N LYS A 19 15.24 -14.35 0.73
CA LYS A 19 15.74 -14.45 2.12
C LYS A 19 15.10 -15.59 2.90
N SER A 20 13.80 -15.87 2.68
CA SER A 20 13.07 -16.86 3.46
C SER A 20 13.18 -18.28 2.90
N THR A 21 13.36 -18.43 1.59
CA THR A 21 13.29 -19.74 0.91
C THR A 21 14.55 -20.10 0.13
N GLY A 22 15.45 -19.15 -0.11
CA GLY A 22 16.58 -19.32 -1.02
C GLY A 22 16.20 -19.33 -2.50
N LEU A 23 14.90 -19.21 -2.84
CA LEU A 23 14.43 -19.25 -4.22
C LEU A 23 14.56 -17.88 -4.89
N GLY A 24 15.26 -17.86 -6.02
CA GLY A 24 15.20 -16.71 -6.90
C GLY A 24 13.88 -16.63 -7.64
N CYS A 25 13.52 -15.44 -8.12
CA CYS A 25 12.32 -15.22 -8.90
C CYS A 25 12.58 -14.40 -10.17
N ALA A 26 11.75 -14.61 -11.18
CA ALA A 26 11.69 -13.74 -12.35
C ALA A 26 10.79 -12.53 -12.07
N VAL A 27 11.00 -11.46 -12.82
CA VAL A 27 10.18 -10.25 -12.75
C VAL A 27 9.35 -10.11 -14.03
N GLU A 28 8.05 -9.85 -13.85
CA GLU A 28 7.11 -9.57 -14.93
C GLU A 28 6.62 -8.13 -14.79
N LYS A 29 7.38 -7.16 -15.31
CA LYS A 29 7.10 -5.73 -15.16
C LYS A 29 7.72 -4.92 -16.30
N ALA A 30 6.98 -3.97 -16.83
CA ALA A 30 7.43 -3.10 -17.91
C ALA A 30 8.05 -3.90 -19.07
N GLU A 31 9.34 -3.75 -19.36
CA GLU A 31 10.04 -4.46 -20.41
C GLU A 31 10.52 -5.88 -20.01
N GLN A 32 10.47 -6.20 -18.71
CA GLN A 32 10.91 -7.49 -18.19
C GLN A 32 9.80 -8.54 -18.33
N SER A 33 10.17 -9.77 -18.74
CA SER A 33 9.24 -10.90 -18.81
C SER A 33 9.80 -12.15 -18.16
N CYS A 34 8.92 -12.86 -17.47
CA CYS A 34 9.26 -14.14 -16.84
C CYS A 34 9.17 -15.35 -17.80
N LEU A 35 8.62 -15.17 -19.01
CA LEU A 35 8.40 -16.27 -19.97
C LEU A 35 9.68 -17.00 -20.39
N ALA A 36 10.79 -16.30 -20.53
CA ALA A 36 12.08 -16.88 -20.90
C ALA A 36 12.92 -17.29 -19.67
N SER A 37 12.34 -17.23 -18.48
CA SER A 37 13.06 -17.52 -17.25
C SER A 37 12.92 -18.99 -16.84
N TRP A 38 13.98 -19.54 -16.28
CA TRP A 38 13.98 -20.87 -15.67
C TRP A 38 13.54 -20.86 -14.19
N TYR A 39 13.26 -19.69 -13.62
CA TYR A 39 12.78 -19.57 -12.25
C TYR A 39 11.36 -20.14 -12.10
N ARG A 40 11.13 -20.89 -11.03
CA ARG A 40 9.82 -21.46 -10.71
C ARG A 40 8.83 -20.44 -10.15
N VAL A 41 9.32 -19.32 -9.67
CA VAL A 41 8.52 -18.23 -9.10
C VAL A 41 8.72 -16.97 -9.93
N ALA A 42 7.64 -16.25 -10.16
CA ALA A 42 7.67 -14.93 -10.76
C ALA A 42 6.96 -13.93 -9.85
N VAL A 43 7.45 -12.70 -9.79
CA VAL A 43 6.75 -11.55 -9.22
C VAL A 43 6.28 -10.66 -10.35
N GLY A 44 5.00 -10.31 -10.38
CA GLY A 44 4.38 -9.62 -11.50
C GLY A 44 3.60 -8.38 -11.12
N SER A 45 3.71 -7.35 -11.95
CA SER A 45 2.89 -6.14 -11.87
C SER A 45 1.56 -6.37 -12.58
N VAL A 46 0.46 -6.10 -11.88
CA VAL A 46 -0.88 -6.12 -12.45
C VAL A 46 -0.99 -5.19 -13.65
N GLN A 47 -0.43 -3.96 -13.55
CA GLN A 47 -0.45 -2.96 -14.61
C GLN A 47 0.22 -3.45 -15.91
N SER A 48 1.21 -4.34 -15.78
CA SER A 48 1.87 -4.94 -16.94
C SER A 48 1.07 -6.13 -17.49
N LEU A 49 0.68 -7.05 -16.61
CA LEU A 49 0.01 -8.29 -17.02
C LEU A 49 -1.42 -8.09 -17.52
N GLN A 50 -2.17 -7.13 -17.00
CA GLN A 50 -3.54 -6.87 -17.46
C GLN A 50 -3.64 -6.43 -18.91
N ARG A 51 -2.51 -6.06 -19.56
CA ARG A 51 -2.48 -5.67 -20.97
C ARG A 51 -2.68 -6.90 -21.86
N PRO A 52 -3.70 -6.92 -22.74
CA PRO A 52 -3.99 -8.10 -23.57
C PRO A 52 -2.77 -8.62 -24.34
N GLN A 53 -2.05 -7.73 -25.02
CA GLN A 53 -0.84 -8.07 -25.80
C GLN A 53 0.28 -8.74 -24.98
N ARG A 54 0.26 -8.55 -23.65
CA ARG A 54 1.21 -9.16 -22.74
C ARG A 54 0.69 -10.49 -22.22
N LEU A 55 -0.56 -10.51 -21.81
CA LEU A 55 -1.21 -11.66 -21.22
C LEU A 55 -1.34 -12.81 -22.24
N GLU A 56 -1.68 -12.49 -23.50
CA GLU A 56 -1.81 -13.44 -24.60
C GLU A 56 -0.53 -14.22 -24.96
N LYS A 57 0.63 -13.73 -24.50
CA LYS A 57 1.90 -14.46 -24.66
C LYS A 57 2.03 -15.66 -23.73
N PHE A 58 1.22 -15.72 -22.69
CA PHE A 58 1.25 -16.80 -21.70
C PHE A 58 0.26 -17.89 -22.08
N PRO A 59 0.67 -19.17 -22.12
CA PRO A 59 -0.28 -20.28 -22.19
C PRO A 59 -1.25 -20.23 -20.99
N HIS A 60 -2.52 -20.59 -21.20
CA HIS A 60 -3.53 -20.57 -20.13
C HIS A 60 -3.19 -21.48 -18.94
N ASN A 61 -2.39 -22.50 -19.14
CA ASN A 61 -1.93 -23.43 -18.11
C ASN A 61 -0.50 -23.13 -17.60
N TYR A 62 0.04 -21.96 -17.92
CA TYR A 62 1.41 -21.60 -17.55
C TYR A 62 1.60 -21.48 -16.03
N LEU A 63 0.59 -21.01 -15.35
CA LEU A 63 0.62 -20.79 -13.90
C LEU A 63 -0.22 -21.84 -13.16
N SER A 64 0.36 -22.47 -12.16
CA SER A 64 -0.35 -23.36 -11.24
C SER A 64 -0.90 -22.66 -10.01
N THR A 65 -0.29 -21.53 -9.61
CA THR A 65 -0.67 -20.78 -8.42
C THR A 65 -0.46 -19.29 -8.63
N ILE A 66 -1.43 -18.50 -8.21
CA ILE A 66 -1.37 -17.04 -8.19
C ILE A 66 -1.58 -16.58 -6.74
N ILE A 67 -0.63 -15.81 -6.22
CA ILE A 67 -0.74 -15.16 -4.91
C ILE A 67 -0.98 -13.69 -5.14
N ILE A 68 -2.02 -13.12 -4.53
CA ILE A 68 -2.38 -11.72 -4.66
C ILE A 68 -2.10 -11.04 -3.32
N ASP A 69 -1.13 -10.15 -3.32
CA ASP A 69 -0.91 -9.22 -2.20
C ASP A 69 -1.88 -8.04 -2.31
N GLU A 70 -2.35 -7.55 -1.16
CA GLU A 70 -3.44 -6.57 -1.08
C GLU A 70 -4.69 -7.04 -1.83
N ALA A 71 -5.13 -8.25 -1.51
CA ALA A 71 -6.20 -8.96 -2.22
C ALA A 71 -7.55 -8.22 -2.25
N HIS A 72 -7.75 -7.18 -1.44
CA HIS A 72 -8.90 -6.30 -1.53
C HIS A 72 -9.00 -5.55 -2.88
N HIS A 73 -7.91 -5.53 -3.68
CA HIS A 73 -7.92 -5.05 -5.05
C HIS A 73 -8.32 -6.10 -6.10
N ALA A 74 -8.42 -7.39 -5.72
CA ALA A 74 -8.64 -8.49 -6.66
C ALA A 74 -9.95 -8.41 -7.45
N VAL A 75 -10.92 -7.65 -6.95
CA VAL A 75 -12.22 -7.42 -7.58
C VAL A 75 -12.19 -6.48 -8.78
N THR A 76 -11.06 -5.79 -9.02
CA THR A 76 -10.93 -4.85 -10.14
C THR A 76 -10.72 -5.60 -11.46
N ASP A 77 -11.17 -5.00 -12.56
CA ASP A 77 -11.12 -5.60 -13.91
C ASP A 77 -9.74 -6.09 -14.33
N GLY A 78 -8.68 -5.39 -13.91
CA GLY A 78 -7.31 -5.78 -14.22
C GLY A 78 -6.91 -7.12 -13.61
N TYR A 79 -7.28 -7.35 -12.36
CA TYR A 79 -7.04 -8.63 -11.68
C TYR A 79 -7.94 -9.72 -12.25
N ARG A 80 -9.24 -9.46 -12.43
CA ARG A 80 -10.18 -10.44 -13.01
C ARG A 80 -9.70 -10.92 -14.36
N ARG A 81 -9.27 -10.04 -15.24
CA ARG A 81 -8.73 -10.42 -16.55
C ARG A 81 -7.54 -11.37 -16.45
N ILE A 82 -6.64 -11.16 -15.50
CA ILE A 82 -5.49 -12.05 -15.26
C ILE A 82 -5.97 -13.40 -14.74
N LEU A 83 -6.89 -13.43 -13.80
CA LEU A 83 -7.41 -14.67 -13.21
C LEU A 83 -8.20 -15.49 -14.23
N ASP A 84 -9.04 -14.85 -15.04
CA ASP A 84 -9.80 -15.50 -16.10
C ASP A 84 -8.90 -16.10 -17.19
N TRP A 85 -7.72 -15.51 -17.41
CA TRP A 85 -6.73 -16.04 -18.35
C TRP A 85 -6.09 -17.34 -17.87
N PHE A 86 -5.96 -17.53 -16.56
CA PHE A 86 -5.36 -18.73 -15.95
C PHE A 86 -6.38 -19.52 -15.12
N PRO A 87 -7.42 -20.09 -15.75
CA PRO A 87 -8.56 -20.67 -15.03
C PRO A 87 -8.20 -21.92 -14.21
N ALA A 88 -7.08 -22.57 -14.51
CA ALA A 88 -6.60 -23.73 -13.75
C ALA A 88 -5.68 -23.36 -12.56
N ALA A 89 -5.32 -22.09 -12.42
CA ALA A 89 -4.46 -21.65 -11.34
C ALA A 89 -5.21 -21.57 -10.01
N LYS A 90 -4.61 -22.08 -8.94
CA LYS A 90 -5.11 -21.86 -7.58
C LYS A 90 -4.79 -20.43 -7.15
N VAL A 91 -5.77 -19.75 -6.58
CA VAL A 91 -5.64 -18.35 -6.19
C VAL A 91 -5.60 -18.22 -4.67
N LEU A 92 -4.57 -17.57 -4.14
CA LEU A 92 -4.45 -17.20 -2.73
C LEU A 92 -4.41 -15.68 -2.61
N GLY A 93 -5.37 -15.09 -1.91
CA GLY A 93 -5.38 -13.67 -1.57
C GLY A 93 -4.85 -13.44 -0.16
N VAL A 94 -4.01 -12.43 0.01
CA VAL A 94 -3.54 -11.95 1.32
C VAL A 94 -3.88 -10.47 1.45
N THR A 95 -4.52 -10.07 2.53
CA THR A 95 -4.84 -8.67 2.81
C THR A 95 -4.89 -8.40 4.32
N ALA A 96 -4.46 -7.20 4.72
CA ALA A 96 -4.60 -6.74 6.09
C ALA A 96 -5.99 -6.13 6.37
N THR A 97 -6.77 -5.85 5.34
CA THR A 97 -8.05 -5.13 5.42
C THR A 97 -9.15 -5.85 4.64
N PRO A 98 -9.60 -7.04 5.08
CA PRO A 98 -10.69 -7.75 4.41
C PRO A 98 -12.03 -7.01 4.55
N ASP A 99 -12.21 -6.26 5.65
CA ASP A 99 -13.48 -5.60 6.04
C ASP A 99 -13.69 -4.20 5.45
N ARG A 100 -12.99 -3.83 4.39
CA ARG A 100 -13.43 -2.68 3.59
C ARG A 100 -14.78 -3.01 3.00
N GLY A 101 -15.72 -2.03 2.96
CA GLY A 101 -17.12 -2.19 2.52
C GLY A 101 -17.35 -2.91 1.19
N ASP A 102 -16.30 -3.43 0.58
CA ASP A 102 -16.22 -4.23 -0.64
C ASP A 102 -16.26 -5.74 -0.38
N LEU A 103 -16.54 -6.20 0.85
CA LEU A 103 -16.63 -7.64 1.20
C LEU A 103 -17.59 -8.41 0.30
N ARG A 104 -18.60 -7.74 -0.25
CA ARG A 104 -19.50 -8.36 -1.21
C ARG A 104 -18.79 -8.88 -2.45
N ASN A 105 -17.67 -8.26 -2.81
CA ASN A 105 -16.98 -8.51 -4.05
C ASN A 105 -15.85 -9.53 -3.90
N LEU A 106 -15.26 -9.70 -2.72
CA LEU A 106 -14.20 -10.69 -2.50
C LEU A 106 -14.70 -12.12 -2.70
N GLY A 107 -15.95 -12.40 -2.32
CA GLY A 107 -16.62 -13.68 -2.57
C GLY A 107 -16.85 -14.01 -4.06
N GLU A 108 -16.69 -13.04 -4.98
CA GLU A 108 -16.72 -13.28 -6.41
C GLU A 108 -15.37 -13.78 -6.96
N VAL A 109 -14.30 -13.67 -6.19
CA VAL A 109 -12.94 -14.03 -6.58
C VAL A 109 -12.40 -15.18 -5.74
N PHE A 110 -12.76 -15.24 -4.47
CA PHE A 110 -12.27 -16.24 -3.52
C PHE A 110 -13.43 -17.08 -2.97
N ASP A 111 -13.28 -18.40 -3.00
CA ASP A 111 -14.29 -19.35 -2.55
C ASP A 111 -14.46 -19.38 -1.02
N SER A 112 -13.41 -19.07 -0.28
CA SER A 112 -13.41 -19.14 1.18
C SER A 112 -12.35 -18.28 1.83
N LEU A 113 -12.59 -17.92 3.09
CA LEU A 113 -11.58 -17.37 4.00
C LEU A 113 -10.81 -18.54 4.63
N ALA A 114 -9.59 -18.76 4.16
CA ALA A 114 -8.77 -19.88 4.63
C ALA A 114 -8.20 -19.68 6.04
N TYR A 115 -7.84 -18.45 6.38
CA TYR A 115 -7.27 -18.10 7.68
C TYR A 115 -7.47 -16.62 7.99
N GLU A 116 -7.78 -16.32 9.24
CA GLU A 116 -7.85 -14.96 9.78
C GLU A 116 -6.89 -14.82 10.97
N TYR A 117 -6.01 -13.81 10.93
CA TYR A 117 -5.15 -13.44 12.03
C TYR A 117 -5.43 -12.01 12.45
N LYS A 118 -6.15 -11.87 13.56
CA LYS A 118 -6.65 -10.56 14.01
C LYS A 118 -5.53 -9.68 14.54
N LEU A 119 -5.70 -8.37 14.43
CA LEU A 119 -4.78 -7.37 14.98
C LEU A 119 -4.53 -7.57 16.48
N THR A 120 -5.58 -7.91 17.23
CA THR A 120 -5.50 -8.19 18.66
C THR A 120 -4.65 -9.41 18.98
N ASP A 121 -4.73 -10.44 18.13
CA ASP A 121 -3.92 -11.65 18.30
C ASP A 121 -2.46 -11.37 17.97
N ALA A 122 -2.20 -10.62 16.90
CA ALA A 122 -0.84 -10.21 16.51
C ALA A 122 -0.16 -9.35 17.60
N ILE A 123 -0.92 -8.50 18.30
CA ILE A 123 -0.41 -7.71 19.43
C ILE A 123 -0.16 -8.63 20.63
N ARG A 124 -1.08 -9.54 20.96
CA ARG A 124 -0.93 -10.48 22.07
C ARG A 124 0.28 -11.38 21.87
N ASP A 125 0.48 -11.87 20.66
CA ASP A 125 1.56 -12.80 20.30
C ASP A 125 2.91 -12.08 20.07
N GLY A 126 2.96 -10.74 20.22
CA GLY A 126 4.19 -9.95 20.16
C GLY A 126 4.68 -9.62 18.74
N PHE A 127 3.92 -9.92 17.69
CA PHE A 127 4.26 -9.55 16.32
C PHE A 127 4.02 -8.07 16.04
N LEU A 128 3.06 -7.46 16.74
CA LEU A 128 2.77 -6.03 16.65
C LEU A 128 2.85 -5.38 18.02
N CYS A 129 3.26 -4.11 18.05
CA CYS A 129 3.28 -3.32 19.28
C CYS A 129 1.87 -2.95 19.72
N ARG A 130 1.71 -2.64 21.02
CA ARG A 130 0.45 -2.09 21.56
C ARG A 130 0.13 -0.77 20.88
N ILE A 131 -1.12 -0.61 20.47
CA ILE A 131 -1.63 0.65 19.94
C ILE A 131 -2.05 1.53 21.13
N MET A 132 -1.52 2.75 21.18
CA MET A 132 -1.98 3.80 22.06
C MET A 132 -2.55 4.92 21.17
N ALA A 133 -3.88 4.99 21.08
CA ALA A 133 -4.54 6.04 20.33
C ALA A 133 -4.77 7.25 21.24
N GLN A 134 -4.36 8.42 20.76
CA GLN A 134 -4.62 9.70 21.41
C GLN A 134 -5.26 10.66 20.43
N THR A 135 -6.43 11.17 20.76
CA THR A 135 -7.08 12.22 19.99
C THR A 135 -6.70 13.57 20.56
N ILE A 136 -6.16 14.43 19.72
CA ILE A 136 -5.86 15.83 20.09
C ILE A 136 -7.01 16.68 19.57
N PRO A 137 -7.80 17.33 20.44
CA PRO A 137 -8.93 18.15 20.00
C PRO A 137 -8.41 19.46 19.39
N LEU A 138 -8.43 19.52 18.08
CA LEU A 138 -8.23 20.76 17.34
C LEU A 138 -9.60 21.38 17.06
N ARG A 139 -9.72 22.70 17.22
CA ARG A 139 -10.91 23.45 16.81
C ARG A 139 -10.88 23.68 15.29
N LEU A 140 -10.82 22.59 14.56
CA LEU A 140 -10.78 22.60 13.11
C LEU A 140 -12.20 22.74 12.56
N ASP A 141 -12.46 23.80 11.83
CA ASP A 141 -13.72 23.97 11.11
C ASP A 141 -13.60 23.35 9.72
N ILE A 142 -14.24 22.19 9.55
CA ILE A 142 -14.34 21.49 8.28
C ILE A 142 -15.76 21.52 7.70
N SER A 143 -16.63 22.37 8.26
CA SER A 143 -18.05 22.48 7.84
C SER A 143 -18.20 22.90 6.37
N THR A 144 -17.20 23.58 5.82
CA THR A 144 -17.16 24.06 4.43
C THR A 144 -16.51 23.05 3.48
N VAL A 145 -15.94 21.96 3.99
CA VAL A 145 -15.29 20.93 3.16
C VAL A 145 -16.34 20.03 2.53
N GLY A 146 -16.42 20.01 1.21
CA GLY A 146 -17.32 19.17 0.45
C GLY A 146 -16.95 17.68 0.50
N MET A 147 -17.88 16.83 0.05
CA MET A 147 -17.68 15.39 -0.10
C MET A 147 -17.42 15.04 -1.56
N SER A 148 -16.52 14.12 -1.81
CA SER A 148 -16.21 13.61 -3.16
C SER A 148 -15.94 12.11 -3.08
N GLY A 149 -16.73 11.31 -3.82
CA GLY A 149 -16.54 9.84 -3.85
C GLY A 149 -16.75 9.12 -2.52
N GLY A 150 -17.55 9.72 -1.59
CA GLY A 150 -17.80 9.12 -0.26
C GLY A 150 -16.78 9.53 0.81
N ASP A 151 -15.81 10.41 0.49
CA ASP A 151 -14.83 10.96 1.42
C ASP A 151 -14.76 12.49 1.27
N TYR A 152 -14.03 13.17 2.13
CA TYR A 152 -13.83 14.61 2.02
C TYR A 152 -13.10 14.98 0.73
N ALA A 153 -13.49 16.12 0.11
CA ALA A 153 -12.79 16.66 -1.02
C ALA A 153 -11.34 17.03 -0.65
N VAL A 154 -10.38 16.27 -1.16
CA VAL A 154 -8.96 16.30 -0.75
C VAL A 154 -8.35 17.70 -0.83
N GLY A 155 -8.68 18.46 -1.90
CA GLY A 155 -8.20 19.82 -2.09
C GLY A 155 -8.70 20.82 -1.04
N GLU A 156 -9.97 20.72 -0.70
CA GLU A 156 -10.62 21.59 0.28
C GLU A 156 -10.17 21.23 1.71
N LEU A 157 -10.06 19.93 2.03
CA LEU A 157 -9.55 19.46 3.30
C LEU A 157 -8.11 19.93 3.55
N GLY A 158 -7.24 19.85 2.54
CA GLY A 158 -5.86 20.34 2.66
C GLY A 158 -5.81 21.84 2.93
N SER A 159 -6.66 22.63 2.26
CA SER A 159 -6.74 24.07 2.48
C SER A 159 -7.30 24.41 3.87
N ALA A 160 -8.27 23.66 4.35
CA ALA A 160 -8.85 23.82 5.69
C ALA A 160 -7.84 23.51 6.81
N LEU A 161 -6.87 22.60 6.55
CA LEU A 161 -5.80 22.28 7.51
C LEU A 161 -4.70 23.34 7.60
N ASP A 162 -4.45 24.07 6.53
CA ASP A 162 -3.33 25.03 6.45
C ASP A 162 -3.23 26.01 7.64
N PRO A 163 -4.32 26.64 8.15
CA PRO A 163 -4.26 27.57 9.30
C PRO A 163 -3.87 26.90 10.61
N TYR A 164 -4.01 25.58 10.71
CA TYR A 164 -3.81 24.83 11.96
C TYR A 164 -2.45 24.14 12.03
N LEU A 165 -1.63 24.21 10.98
CA LEU A 165 -0.36 23.49 10.91
C LEU A 165 0.61 23.86 12.04
N ASP A 166 0.67 25.14 12.44
CA ASP A 166 1.49 25.57 13.57
C ASP A 166 0.98 25.02 14.92
N GLN A 167 -0.33 24.97 15.12
CA GLN A 167 -0.93 24.39 16.32
C GLN A 167 -0.67 22.87 16.36
N ILE A 168 -0.83 22.18 15.24
CA ILE A 168 -0.53 20.74 15.14
C ILE A 168 0.95 20.47 15.44
N ALA A 169 1.86 21.28 14.92
CA ALA A 169 3.29 21.15 15.16
C ALA A 169 3.65 21.38 16.63
N ALA A 170 3.01 22.34 17.29
CA ALA A 170 3.20 22.61 18.71
C ALA A 170 2.73 21.42 19.59
N GLU A 171 1.57 20.84 19.29
CA GLU A 171 1.07 19.65 19.97
C GLU A 171 2.00 18.44 19.71
N MET A 172 2.47 18.27 18.47
CA MET A 172 3.45 17.22 18.16
C MET A 172 4.76 17.41 18.93
N ALA A 173 5.21 18.65 19.13
CA ALA A 173 6.40 18.90 19.93
C ALA A 173 6.24 18.44 21.38
N HIS A 174 5.02 18.45 21.90
CA HIS A 174 4.71 17.93 23.23
C HIS A 174 4.69 16.39 23.27
N TYR A 175 4.01 15.74 22.29
CA TYR A 175 3.76 14.31 22.36
C TYR A 175 4.76 13.44 21.58
N CYS A 176 5.40 13.98 20.53
CA CYS A 176 6.21 13.22 19.59
C CYS A 176 7.70 13.51 19.65
N LYS A 177 8.14 14.44 20.52
CA LYS A 177 9.56 14.82 20.61
C LYS A 177 10.44 13.61 20.94
N GLY A 178 11.50 13.43 20.16
CA GLY A 178 12.44 12.31 20.32
C GLY A 178 11.91 10.96 19.83
N ARG A 179 10.78 10.93 19.12
CA ARG A 179 10.22 9.71 18.54
C ARG A 179 10.26 9.77 17.02
N LYS A 180 10.58 8.65 16.38
CA LYS A 180 10.35 8.48 14.94
C LYS A 180 8.84 8.58 14.67
N THR A 181 8.45 9.53 13.86
CA THR A 181 7.04 9.88 13.64
C THR A 181 6.75 10.00 12.15
N VAL A 182 5.72 9.33 11.67
CA VAL A 182 5.22 9.47 10.30
C VAL A 182 3.90 10.23 10.32
N VAL A 183 3.77 11.23 9.47
CA VAL A 183 2.56 12.04 9.32
C VAL A 183 2.00 11.86 7.91
N PHE A 184 0.71 11.51 7.83
CA PHE A 184 0.00 11.42 6.56
C PHE A 184 -0.87 12.66 6.36
N LEU A 185 -0.70 13.32 5.23
CA LEU A 185 -1.45 14.53 4.86
C LEU A 185 -2.09 14.34 3.48
N PRO A 186 -3.26 14.97 3.23
CA PRO A 186 -4.03 14.74 2.03
C PRO A 186 -3.41 15.35 0.76
N LEU A 187 -2.61 16.42 0.88
CA LEU A 187 -2.03 17.14 -0.25
C LEU A 187 -0.51 17.26 -0.14
N ILE A 188 0.19 17.16 -1.28
CA ILE A 188 1.63 17.41 -1.38
C ILE A 188 1.97 18.82 -0.86
N LYS A 189 1.20 19.83 -1.28
CA LYS A 189 1.38 21.23 -0.85
C LYS A 189 1.30 21.41 0.68
N THR A 190 0.30 20.79 1.29
CA THR A 190 0.12 20.79 2.75
C THR A 190 1.25 20.04 3.45
N SER A 191 1.69 18.92 2.88
CA SER A 191 2.84 18.15 3.39
C SER A 191 4.13 18.97 3.38
N GLN A 192 4.41 19.67 2.29
CA GLN A 192 5.58 20.55 2.17
C GLN A 192 5.55 21.70 3.19
N LYS A 193 4.40 22.40 3.31
CA LYS A 193 4.21 23.44 4.33
C LYS A 193 4.41 22.90 5.73
N PHE A 194 3.86 21.72 6.00
CA PHE A 194 3.95 21.12 7.33
C PHE A 194 5.37 20.67 7.67
N ARG A 195 6.12 20.12 6.73
CA ARG A 195 7.56 19.85 6.89
C ARG A 195 8.30 21.12 7.33
N ASP A 196 8.08 22.24 6.65
CA ASP A 196 8.76 23.51 6.95
C ASP A 196 8.31 24.05 8.33
N THR A 197 7.04 23.88 8.68
CA THR A 197 6.51 24.23 9.98
C THR A 197 7.15 23.38 11.09
N LEU A 198 7.20 22.07 10.92
CA LEU A 198 7.83 21.15 11.87
C LEU A 198 9.31 21.50 12.10
N ASN A 199 10.05 21.84 11.04
CA ASN A 199 11.45 22.23 11.15
C ASN A 199 11.62 23.55 11.93
N ARG A 200 10.70 24.51 11.79
CA ARG A 200 10.66 25.72 12.64
C ARG A 200 10.38 25.40 14.10
N HIS A 201 9.63 24.34 14.39
CA HIS A 201 9.38 23.84 15.75
C HIS A 201 10.48 22.90 16.29
N GLY A 202 11.61 22.79 15.59
CA GLY A 202 12.79 22.06 16.06
C GLY A 202 12.76 20.56 15.79
N PHE A 203 11.91 20.08 14.85
CA PHE A 203 11.99 18.75 14.33
C PHE A 203 13.00 18.67 13.17
N HIS A 204 13.46 17.46 12.86
CA HIS A 204 14.18 17.14 11.62
C HIS A 204 13.22 16.42 10.67
N ALA A 205 12.32 17.20 10.06
CA ALA A 205 11.28 16.65 9.20
C ALA A 205 11.70 16.67 7.72
N ALA A 206 11.54 15.55 7.06
CA ALA A 206 11.61 15.41 5.61
C ALA A 206 10.22 15.06 5.05
N GLU A 207 10.01 15.28 3.77
CA GLU A 207 8.74 15.02 3.11
C GLU A 207 8.97 14.06 1.94
N VAL A 208 8.07 13.09 1.78
CA VAL A 208 8.10 12.12 0.69
C VAL A 208 6.73 12.03 0.07
N ASN A 209 6.67 12.17 -1.25
CA ASN A 209 5.45 12.06 -2.03
C ASN A 209 5.66 11.23 -3.31
N GLY A 210 4.64 11.14 -4.16
CA GLY A 210 4.72 10.39 -5.42
C GLY A 210 5.66 10.97 -6.48
N GLN A 211 6.16 12.20 -6.27
CA GLN A 211 7.04 12.92 -7.18
C GLN A 211 8.47 13.09 -6.61
N SER A 212 8.73 12.55 -5.41
CA SER A 212 10.05 12.67 -4.76
C SER A 212 11.07 11.74 -5.43
N ASP A 213 12.13 12.30 -5.98
CA ASP A 213 13.24 11.55 -6.59
C ASP A 213 14.16 10.93 -5.52
N ASP A 214 14.28 11.57 -4.36
CA ASP A 214 15.12 11.19 -3.22
C ASP A 214 14.41 10.25 -2.21
N ARG A 215 13.21 9.77 -2.54
CA ARG A 215 12.36 8.96 -1.66
C ARG A 215 13.12 7.83 -0.96
N ARG A 216 13.95 7.10 -1.70
CA ARG A 216 14.70 5.95 -1.16
C ARG A 216 15.70 6.39 -0.09
N GLN A 217 16.36 7.53 -0.30
CA GLN A 217 17.31 8.09 0.66
C GLN A 217 16.62 8.59 1.91
N VAL A 218 15.55 9.39 1.77
CA VAL A 218 14.77 9.90 2.89
C VAL A 218 14.22 8.78 3.78
N LEU A 219 13.73 7.70 3.18
CA LEU A 219 13.25 6.53 3.92
C LEU A 219 14.38 5.73 4.59
N ALA A 220 15.58 5.75 4.04
CA ALA A 220 16.75 5.10 4.65
C ALA A 220 17.30 5.90 5.84
N ASP A 221 17.21 7.23 5.78
CA ASP A 221 17.66 8.13 6.84
C ASP A 221 16.65 8.21 8.02
N PHE A 222 15.39 7.84 7.78
CA PHE A 222 14.35 7.73 8.79
C PHE A 222 14.53 6.50 9.67
#